data_acf422788750046663079467657871e4
#
_entry.id   acf422788750046663079467657871e4
#
_cell.length_a   1.000
_cell.length_b   1.000
_cell.length_c   1.000
_cell.angle_alpha   90.00
_cell.angle_beta   90.00
_cell.angle_gamma   90.00
#
_symmetry.space_group_name_H-M   'P 1'
#
loop_
_entity.id
_entity.type
_entity.pdbx_description
1 polymer ?
#
loop_
_entity_poly.entity_id
_entity_poly.type
_entity_poly.pdbx_seq_one_letter_code
_entity_poly.pdbx_strand_id
1 'polypeptide(L)'
;MIKIPVYFMPGLAASSTIFERIQLPVTHFEMYFLEWQIPKKSETLTAYAKRMAEFVTHDNAVLVGVSFGGVLVQEMKKYLSVRKVIIISSVKTNLEIPLRMKIVKSTKAYKLVPTTLLQNIEVLNKFSFGSMIQQRLKLYEKYLSVRDKTYLEWAIEQMLLWDRTDADPTVIHIHGDADEVFPIKNIQNCIVVKGGTHIMILSKFRWINENLPKIILNETVKTT
;
A
#
# COMPACT_ATOMS: atom_id res chain seq x y z
N MET A 1 -24.11 0.83 18.95
CA MET A 1 -23.82 0.10 17.69
C MET A 1 -22.42 -0.46 17.77
N ILE A 2 -22.20 -1.68 17.30
CA ILE A 2 -20.86 -2.28 17.20
C ILE A 2 -20.15 -1.55 16.05
N LYS A 3 -18.97 -0.99 16.32
CA LYS A 3 -18.15 -0.31 15.30
C LYS A 3 -17.48 -1.33 14.37
N ILE A 4 -17.28 -0.93 13.12
CA ILE A 4 -16.56 -1.74 12.13
C ILE A 4 -15.05 -1.53 12.34
N PRO A 5 -14.27 -2.57 12.66
CA PRO A 5 -12.81 -2.46 12.76
C PRO A 5 -12.20 -2.34 11.36
N VAL A 6 -11.37 -1.32 11.17
CA VAL A 6 -10.69 -1.03 9.89
C VAL A 6 -9.18 -1.03 10.11
N TYR A 7 -8.50 -1.99 9.53
CA TYR A 7 -7.05 -2.16 9.63
C TYR A 7 -6.36 -1.58 8.41
N PHE A 8 -5.41 -0.69 8.63
CA PHE A 8 -4.64 -0.01 7.60
C PHE A 8 -3.23 -0.57 7.51
N MET A 9 -2.80 -0.99 6.31
CA MET A 9 -1.47 -1.48 6.02
C MET A 9 -0.73 -0.52 5.09
N PRO A 10 0.40 0.07 5.50
CA PRO A 10 1.16 1.03 4.70
C PRO A 10 1.85 0.41 3.49
N GLY A 11 2.32 1.25 2.58
CA GLY A 11 3.14 0.85 1.45
C GLY A 11 4.57 0.46 1.84
N LEU A 12 5.34 -0.02 0.85
CA LEU A 12 6.75 -0.37 1.02
C LEU A 12 7.53 0.81 1.59
N ALA A 13 8.37 0.55 2.58
CA ALA A 13 9.19 1.52 3.31
C ALA A 13 8.42 2.55 4.16
N ALA A 14 7.08 2.59 4.07
CA ALA A 14 6.27 3.51 4.83
C ALA A 14 5.82 2.92 6.17
N SER A 15 5.64 3.77 7.18
CA SER A 15 4.97 3.45 8.44
C SER A 15 3.51 3.91 8.41
N SER A 16 2.76 3.61 9.46
CA SER A 16 1.37 4.05 9.63
C SER A 16 1.20 5.58 9.60
N THR A 17 2.26 6.35 9.73
CA THR A 17 2.23 7.82 9.62
C THR A 17 1.67 8.31 8.29
N ILE A 18 1.69 7.49 7.21
CA ILE A 18 1.03 7.84 5.94
C ILE A 18 -0.48 8.03 6.09
N PHE A 19 -1.08 7.51 7.14
CA PHE A 19 -2.52 7.59 7.43
C PHE A 19 -2.89 8.72 8.39
N GLU A 20 -1.94 9.56 8.85
CA GLU A 20 -2.18 10.61 9.84
C GLU A 20 -3.31 11.59 9.49
N ARG A 21 -3.62 11.71 8.18
CA ARG A 21 -4.68 12.60 7.66
C ARG A 21 -5.97 11.85 7.34
N ILE A 22 -5.98 10.52 7.51
CA ILE A 22 -7.18 9.70 7.26
C ILE A 22 -8.06 9.73 8.51
N GLN A 23 -9.33 9.98 8.28
CA GLN A 23 -10.34 10.07 9.34
C GLN A 23 -11.60 9.33 8.90
N LEU A 24 -12.06 8.43 9.74
CA LEU A 24 -13.35 7.77 9.56
C LEU A 24 -14.30 8.20 10.67
N PRO A 25 -15.62 8.28 10.39
CA PRO A 25 -16.63 8.60 11.42
C PRO A 25 -16.55 7.62 12.61
N VAL A 26 -16.15 8.14 13.77
CA VAL A 26 -15.93 7.36 15.01
C VAL A 26 -17.19 6.68 15.55
N THR A 27 -18.36 7.11 15.09
CA THR A 27 -19.65 6.48 15.41
C THR A 27 -19.83 5.12 14.74
N HIS A 28 -19.17 4.88 13.61
CA HIS A 28 -19.33 3.66 12.79
C HIS A 28 -18.05 2.83 12.70
N PHE A 29 -16.89 3.44 12.88
CA PHE A 29 -15.61 2.80 12.60
C PHE A 29 -14.64 2.90 13.78
N GLU A 30 -13.75 1.93 13.86
CA GLU A 30 -12.58 1.95 14.72
C GLU A 30 -11.34 1.63 13.87
N MET A 31 -10.35 2.52 13.90
CA MET A 31 -9.19 2.44 13.03
C MET A 31 -8.00 1.79 13.76
N TYR A 32 -7.40 0.81 13.12
CA TYR A 32 -6.20 0.11 13.58
C TYR A 32 -5.11 0.22 12.51
N PHE A 33 -3.85 0.34 12.95
CA PHE A 33 -2.73 0.51 12.05
C PHE A 33 -1.76 -0.66 12.20
N LEU A 34 -1.49 -1.32 11.09
CA LEU A 34 -0.48 -2.37 11.02
C LEU A 34 0.87 -1.76 10.67
N GLU A 35 1.94 -2.34 11.21
CA GLU A 35 3.31 -1.94 10.94
C GLU A 35 4.10 -3.11 10.36
N TRP A 36 5.05 -2.79 9.47
CA TRP A 36 5.94 -3.78 8.90
C TRP A 36 6.80 -4.44 9.98
N GLN A 37 6.83 -5.75 9.95
CA GLN A 37 7.69 -6.55 10.80
C GLN A 37 8.95 -6.96 10.02
N ILE A 38 10.07 -7.14 10.69
CA ILE A 38 11.26 -7.69 10.04
C ILE A 38 10.94 -9.12 9.58
N PRO A 39 11.17 -9.43 8.29
CA PRO A 39 10.92 -10.78 7.78
C PRO A 39 11.87 -11.80 8.41
N LYS A 40 11.38 -13.02 8.61
CA LYS A 40 12.22 -14.14 9.01
C LYS A 40 13.11 -14.57 7.84
N LYS A 41 14.20 -15.27 8.12
CA LYS A 41 15.11 -15.77 7.06
C LYS A 41 14.32 -16.62 6.05
N SER A 42 14.45 -16.25 4.76
CA SER A 42 13.76 -16.92 3.64
C SER A 42 12.23 -16.95 3.74
N GLU A 43 11.63 -15.99 4.46
CA GLU A 43 10.17 -15.92 4.61
C GLU A 43 9.52 -15.51 3.29
N THR A 44 8.60 -16.36 2.79
CA THR A 44 7.80 -16.04 1.60
C THR A 44 6.71 -15.02 1.93
N LEU A 45 6.19 -14.31 0.92
CA LEU A 45 5.06 -13.39 1.12
C LEU A 45 3.85 -14.09 1.75
N THR A 46 3.58 -15.32 1.36
CA THR A 46 2.48 -16.13 1.92
C THR A 46 2.68 -16.43 3.41
N ALA A 47 3.89 -16.81 3.83
CA ALA A 47 4.20 -17.05 5.24
C ALA A 47 4.15 -15.74 6.04
N TYR A 48 4.68 -14.67 5.48
CA TYR A 48 4.64 -13.34 6.07
C TYR A 48 3.19 -12.85 6.25
N ALA A 49 2.35 -13.02 5.22
CA ALA A 49 0.93 -12.63 5.28
C ALA A 49 0.17 -13.42 6.36
N LYS A 50 0.46 -14.72 6.52
CA LYS A 50 -0.10 -15.52 7.60
C LYS A 50 0.26 -14.97 8.97
N ARG A 51 1.54 -14.61 9.18
CA ARG A 51 2.02 -14.02 10.43
C ARG A 51 1.44 -12.62 10.67
N MET A 52 1.33 -11.80 9.61
CA MET A 52 0.70 -10.49 9.72
C MET A 52 -0.79 -10.55 10.01
N ALA A 53 -1.48 -11.61 9.58
CA ALA A 53 -2.89 -11.83 9.89
C ALA A 53 -3.14 -12.00 11.41
N GLU A 54 -2.15 -12.46 12.17
CA GLU A 54 -2.26 -12.62 13.64
C GLU A 54 -2.45 -11.26 14.37
N PHE A 55 -2.04 -10.15 13.73
CA PHE A 55 -2.27 -8.80 14.28
C PHE A 55 -3.67 -8.26 14.02
N VAL A 56 -4.49 -8.94 13.21
CA VAL A 56 -5.88 -8.60 12.97
C VAL A 56 -6.72 -9.42 13.95
N THR A 57 -7.06 -8.82 15.09
CA THR A 57 -7.70 -9.50 16.23
C THR A 57 -9.23 -9.47 16.21
N HIS A 58 -9.82 -8.72 15.27
CA HIS A 58 -11.27 -8.57 15.15
C HIS A 58 -11.80 -9.36 13.97
N ASP A 59 -12.88 -10.11 14.21
CA ASP A 59 -13.64 -10.73 13.13
C ASP A 59 -14.38 -9.69 12.30
N ASN A 60 -14.69 -10.05 11.04
CA ASN A 60 -15.43 -9.21 10.12
C ASN A 60 -14.79 -7.82 9.93
N ALA A 61 -13.46 -7.73 10.03
CA ALA A 61 -12.70 -6.51 9.85
C ALA A 61 -12.66 -6.08 8.37
N VAL A 62 -12.41 -4.79 8.15
CA VAL A 62 -12.05 -4.25 6.84
C VAL A 62 -10.53 -4.11 6.79
N LEU A 63 -9.91 -4.61 5.72
CA LEU A 63 -8.49 -4.41 5.48
C LEU A 63 -8.30 -3.34 4.39
N VAL A 64 -7.51 -2.33 4.67
CA VAL A 64 -7.15 -1.26 3.72
C VAL A 64 -5.64 -1.28 3.52
N GLY A 65 -5.17 -1.58 2.31
CA GLY A 65 -3.74 -1.63 2.01
C GLY A 65 -3.32 -0.64 0.93
N VAL A 66 -2.18 0.04 1.13
CA VAL A 66 -1.63 1.00 0.18
C VAL A 66 -0.43 0.37 -0.54
N SER A 67 -0.37 0.46 -1.88
CA SER A 67 0.76 -0.02 -2.67
C SER A 67 1.13 -1.47 -2.33
N PHE A 68 2.35 -1.80 -1.90
CA PHE A 68 2.73 -3.14 -1.47
C PHE A 68 1.90 -3.65 -0.27
N GLY A 69 1.46 -2.76 0.62
CA GLY A 69 0.49 -3.11 1.66
C GLY A 69 -0.84 -3.61 1.08
N GLY A 70 -1.24 -3.10 -0.10
CA GLY A 70 -2.41 -3.61 -0.83
C GLY A 70 -2.23 -5.03 -1.37
N VAL A 71 -1.02 -5.40 -1.78
CA VAL A 71 -0.67 -6.79 -2.11
C VAL A 71 -0.75 -7.66 -0.86
N LEU A 72 -0.14 -7.21 0.25
CA LEU A 72 -0.10 -7.96 1.50
C LEU A 72 -1.50 -8.24 2.07
N VAL A 73 -2.40 -7.24 2.12
CA VAL A 73 -3.75 -7.47 2.69
C VAL A 73 -4.59 -8.43 1.84
N GLN A 74 -4.35 -8.51 0.54
CA GLN A 74 -4.97 -9.52 -0.31
C GLN A 74 -4.47 -10.94 0.02
N GLU A 75 -3.19 -11.08 0.39
CA GLU A 75 -2.64 -12.36 0.83
C GLU A 75 -3.12 -12.72 2.25
N MET A 76 -3.23 -11.72 3.16
CA MET A 76 -3.74 -11.90 4.52
C MET A 76 -5.19 -12.38 4.53
N LYS A 77 -6.02 -11.96 3.56
CA LYS A 77 -7.42 -12.38 3.41
C LYS A 77 -7.58 -13.91 3.44
N LYS A 78 -6.60 -14.66 2.98
CA LYS A 78 -6.64 -16.15 2.98
C LYS A 78 -6.70 -16.76 4.37
N TYR A 79 -6.35 -16.00 5.40
CA TYR A 79 -6.24 -16.45 6.79
C TYR A 79 -7.22 -15.76 7.74
N LEU A 80 -8.10 -14.90 7.22
CA LEU A 80 -8.99 -14.05 8.00
C LEU A 80 -10.43 -14.10 7.48
N SER A 81 -11.38 -14.04 8.38
CA SER A 81 -12.78 -13.74 8.03
C SER A 81 -12.96 -12.23 7.97
N VAL A 82 -12.86 -11.65 6.76
CA VAL A 82 -12.91 -10.21 6.57
C VAL A 82 -14.21 -9.76 5.92
N ARG A 83 -14.68 -8.58 6.32
CA ARG A 83 -15.83 -7.90 5.71
C ARG A 83 -15.52 -7.42 4.30
N LYS A 84 -14.34 -6.78 4.12
CA LYS A 84 -13.87 -6.23 2.85
C LYS A 84 -12.36 -6.14 2.81
N VAL A 85 -11.82 -6.19 1.60
CA VAL A 85 -10.46 -5.79 1.30
C VAL A 85 -10.53 -4.62 0.33
N ILE A 86 -9.88 -3.52 0.68
CA ILE A 86 -9.77 -2.30 -0.12
C ILE A 86 -8.29 -2.03 -0.37
N ILE A 87 -7.90 -1.87 -1.63
CA ILE A 87 -6.52 -1.52 -1.99
C ILE A 87 -6.47 -0.13 -2.62
N ILE A 88 -5.43 0.63 -2.29
CA ILE A 88 -5.24 2.01 -2.75
C ILE A 88 -3.88 2.10 -3.44
N SER A 89 -3.82 2.64 -4.67
CA SER A 89 -2.57 2.76 -5.44
C SER A 89 -1.76 1.47 -5.47
N SER A 90 -2.41 0.35 -5.77
CA SER A 90 -1.86 -1.00 -5.72
C SER A 90 -2.17 -1.78 -7.00
N VAL A 91 -2.05 -3.10 -6.95
CA VAL A 91 -2.39 -4.02 -8.03
C VAL A 91 -3.17 -5.23 -7.50
N LYS A 92 -4.09 -5.79 -8.30
CA LYS A 92 -4.85 -7.00 -7.98
C LYS A 92 -4.14 -8.27 -8.44
N THR A 93 -3.33 -8.15 -9.49
CA THR A 93 -2.61 -9.28 -10.10
C THR A 93 -1.21 -8.83 -10.56
N ASN A 94 -0.35 -9.79 -10.82
CA ASN A 94 0.96 -9.54 -11.42
C ASN A 94 0.85 -9.03 -12.87
N LEU A 95 -0.29 -9.22 -13.52
CA LEU A 95 -0.53 -8.74 -14.90
C LEU A 95 -0.58 -7.21 -14.95
N GLU A 96 -1.04 -6.58 -13.86
CA GLU A 96 -1.12 -5.12 -13.71
C GLU A 96 0.25 -4.48 -13.41
N ILE A 97 1.27 -5.26 -13.04
CA ILE A 97 2.64 -4.77 -12.79
C ILE A 97 3.25 -4.27 -14.11
N PRO A 98 3.81 -3.04 -14.14
CA PRO A 98 4.40 -2.47 -15.36
C PRO A 98 5.56 -3.28 -15.91
N LEU A 99 5.72 -3.26 -17.25
CA LEU A 99 6.76 -4.01 -17.95
C LEU A 99 8.17 -3.70 -17.42
N ARG A 100 8.45 -2.45 -17.05
CA ARG A 100 9.74 -2.07 -16.47
C ARG A 100 10.08 -2.86 -15.20
N MET A 101 9.09 -3.12 -14.33
CA MET A 101 9.26 -3.93 -13.12
C MET A 101 9.43 -5.41 -13.48
N LYS A 102 8.72 -5.90 -14.51
CA LYS A 102 8.87 -7.27 -15.01
C LYS A 102 10.27 -7.51 -15.58
N ILE A 103 10.87 -6.51 -16.27
CA ILE A 103 12.26 -6.57 -16.76
C ILE A 103 13.24 -6.62 -15.58
N VAL A 104 13.04 -5.80 -14.55
CA VAL A 104 13.87 -5.81 -13.33
C VAL A 104 13.78 -7.17 -12.63
N LYS A 105 12.60 -7.81 -12.63
CA LYS A 105 12.42 -9.19 -12.14
C LYS A 105 13.25 -10.18 -12.96
N SER A 106 13.11 -10.18 -14.30
CA SER A 106 13.75 -11.18 -15.19
C SER A 106 15.27 -11.08 -15.17
N THR A 107 15.82 -9.88 -15.08
CA THR A 107 17.27 -9.62 -15.03
C THR A 107 17.85 -9.77 -13.62
N LYS A 108 17.01 -9.97 -12.60
CA LYS A 108 17.41 -9.93 -11.18
C LYS A 108 18.10 -8.63 -10.76
N ALA A 109 17.93 -7.56 -11.54
CA ALA A 109 18.56 -6.26 -11.28
C ALA A 109 18.13 -5.64 -9.93
N TYR A 110 16.99 -6.07 -9.36
CA TYR A 110 16.58 -5.65 -8.03
C TYR A 110 17.59 -6.03 -6.94
N LYS A 111 18.39 -7.09 -7.12
CA LYS A 111 19.45 -7.49 -6.19
C LYS A 111 20.62 -6.51 -6.17
N LEU A 112 20.72 -5.66 -7.20
CA LEU A 112 21.73 -4.61 -7.32
C LEU A 112 21.22 -3.24 -6.87
N VAL A 113 19.92 -3.14 -6.50
CA VAL A 113 19.37 -1.87 -6.01
C VAL A 113 20.04 -1.53 -4.69
N PRO A 114 20.79 -0.40 -4.62
CA PRO A 114 21.45 -0.01 -3.39
C PRO A 114 20.40 0.48 -2.38
N THR A 115 19.86 -0.45 -1.61
CA THR A 115 18.89 -0.15 -0.53
C THR A 115 19.48 0.82 0.49
N THR A 116 20.82 0.91 0.57
CA THR A 116 21.56 1.94 1.31
C THR A 116 21.18 3.37 0.93
N LEU A 117 20.75 3.61 -0.33
CA LEU A 117 20.24 4.93 -0.73
C LEU A 117 18.89 5.27 -0.05
N LEU A 118 18.02 4.28 0.12
CA LEU A 118 16.76 4.45 0.86
C LEU A 118 16.99 4.59 2.37
N GLN A 119 18.06 3.98 2.88
CA GLN A 119 18.45 4.13 4.29
C GLN A 119 18.98 5.54 4.60
N ASN A 120 19.61 6.21 3.61
CA ASN A 120 20.31 7.48 3.78
C ASN A 120 19.62 8.65 3.04
N ILE A 121 18.30 8.70 3.01
CA ILE A 121 17.53 9.80 2.38
C ILE A 121 17.97 11.17 2.93
N GLU A 122 18.37 11.24 4.19
CA GLU A 122 18.90 12.45 4.83
C GLU A 122 20.19 12.96 4.17
N VAL A 123 21.04 12.04 3.70
CA VAL A 123 22.27 12.39 2.97
C VAL A 123 21.92 12.95 1.59
N LEU A 124 20.94 12.36 0.90
CA LEU A 124 20.44 12.88 -0.38
C LEU A 124 19.84 14.28 -0.22
N ASN A 125 19.20 14.57 0.91
CA ASN A 125 18.62 15.87 1.21
C ASN A 125 19.69 16.98 1.32
N LYS A 126 20.89 16.65 1.86
CA LYS A 126 22.01 17.60 1.98
C LYS A 126 22.64 17.99 0.64
N PHE A 127 22.52 17.13 -0.37
CA PHE A 127 23.09 17.37 -1.71
C PHE A 127 22.06 17.81 -2.76
N SER A 128 20.80 17.98 -2.38
CA SER A 128 19.73 18.38 -3.29
C SER A 128 19.62 19.88 -3.44
N PHE A 129 19.69 20.37 -4.68
CA PHE A 129 19.46 21.75 -5.04
C PHE A 129 18.07 21.93 -5.65
N GLY A 130 17.30 22.87 -5.09
CA GLY A 130 15.97 23.25 -5.56
C GLY A 130 14.85 22.93 -4.57
N SER A 131 13.97 23.93 -4.34
CA SER A 131 12.90 23.87 -3.34
C SER A 131 11.93 22.69 -3.53
N MET A 132 11.63 22.33 -4.78
CA MET A 132 10.70 21.23 -5.10
C MET A 132 11.30 19.85 -4.76
N ILE A 133 12.61 19.67 -5.00
CA ILE A 133 13.31 18.42 -4.67
C ILE A 133 13.41 18.30 -3.14
N GLN A 134 13.76 19.36 -2.45
CA GLN A 134 13.84 19.38 -0.99
C GLN A 134 12.49 19.07 -0.33
N GLN A 135 11.37 19.60 -0.86
CA GLN A 135 10.03 19.28 -0.36
C GLN A 135 9.70 17.78 -0.53
N ARG A 136 10.03 17.21 -1.69
CA ARG A 136 9.81 15.77 -1.93
C ARG A 136 10.67 14.91 -1.01
N LEU A 137 11.93 15.26 -0.80
CA LEU A 137 12.82 14.53 0.09
C LEU A 137 12.36 14.60 1.56
N LYS A 138 11.87 15.78 2.02
CA LYS A 138 11.26 15.88 3.36
C LYS A 138 10.02 15.00 3.52
N LEU A 139 9.19 14.87 2.47
CA LEU A 139 8.06 13.94 2.50
C LEU A 139 8.55 12.49 2.58
N TYR A 140 9.57 12.11 1.83
CA TYR A 140 10.16 10.78 1.88
C TYR A 140 10.81 10.49 3.23
N GLU A 141 11.51 11.46 3.82
CA GLU A 141 12.10 11.35 5.15
C GLU A 141 11.03 11.10 6.22
N LYS A 142 9.92 11.85 6.17
CA LYS A 142 8.81 11.73 7.10
C LYS A 142 8.05 10.40 6.94
N TYR A 143 7.72 10.01 5.72
CA TYR A 143 6.77 8.92 5.48
C TYR A 143 7.41 7.59 5.10
N LEU A 144 8.65 7.59 4.56
CA LEU A 144 9.42 6.37 4.30
C LEU A 144 10.39 6.10 5.48
N SER A 145 9.82 5.80 6.63
CA SER A 145 10.56 5.65 7.89
C SER A 145 11.02 4.22 8.16
N VAL A 146 10.47 3.23 7.45
CA VAL A 146 10.86 1.81 7.61
C VAL A 146 12.03 1.52 6.68
N ARG A 147 13.26 1.62 7.22
CA ARG A 147 14.51 1.61 6.44
C ARG A 147 15.43 0.43 6.76
N ASP A 148 14.93 -0.58 7.46
CA ASP A 148 15.70 -1.79 7.71
C ASP A 148 16.08 -2.46 6.38
N LYS A 149 17.36 -2.78 6.21
CA LYS A 149 17.89 -3.33 4.97
C LYS A 149 17.27 -4.68 4.64
N THR A 150 17.16 -5.56 5.63
CA THR A 150 16.61 -6.92 5.46
C THR A 150 15.16 -6.85 4.98
N TYR A 151 14.38 -5.93 5.62
CA TYR A 151 13.01 -5.69 5.20
C TYR A 151 12.90 -5.11 3.79
N LEU A 152 13.68 -4.08 3.45
CA LEU A 152 13.62 -3.43 2.14
C LEU A 152 13.96 -4.38 1.00
N GLU A 153 15.04 -5.15 1.14
CA GLU A 153 15.46 -6.14 0.14
C GLU A 153 14.39 -7.23 -0.05
N TRP A 154 13.88 -7.75 1.07
CA TRP A 154 12.79 -8.72 1.06
C TRP A 154 11.52 -8.15 0.40
N ALA A 155 11.08 -6.96 0.80
CA ALA A 155 9.85 -6.37 0.31
C ALA A 155 9.88 -6.07 -1.19
N ILE A 156 11.02 -5.58 -1.70
CA ILE A 156 11.23 -5.38 -3.14
C ILE A 156 11.17 -6.73 -3.88
N GLU A 157 11.86 -7.74 -3.35
CA GLU A 157 11.85 -9.08 -3.94
C GLU A 157 10.45 -9.67 -3.97
N GLN A 158 9.72 -9.64 -2.84
CA GLN A 158 8.36 -10.20 -2.76
C GLN A 158 7.37 -9.46 -3.67
N MET A 159 7.48 -8.13 -3.79
CA MET A 159 6.64 -7.36 -4.72
C MET A 159 6.88 -7.77 -6.17
N LEU A 160 8.12 -7.95 -6.56
CA LEU A 160 8.48 -8.34 -7.93
C LEU A 160 8.18 -9.81 -8.23
N LEU A 161 8.33 -10.70 -7.25
CA LEU A 161 8.10 -12.13 -7.40
C LEU A 161 6.63 -12.52 -7.25
N TRP A 162 5.78 -11.63 -6.75
CA TRP A 162 4.35 -11.91 -6.61
C TRP A 162 3.75 -12.40 -7.93
N ASP A 163 3.06 -13.55 -7.89
CA ASP A 163 2.69 -14.31 -9.08
C ASP A 163 1.18 -14.54 -9.24
N ARG A 164 0.35 -13.87 -8.43
CA ARG A 164 -1.11 -13.97 -8.56
C ARG A 164 -1.55 -13.51 -9.94
N THR A 165 -2.22 -14.38 -10.69
CA THR A 165 -2.78 -14.13 -12.03
C THR A 165 -4.26 -13.78 -11.99
N ASP A 166 -4.98 -14.30 -11.00
CA ASP A 166 -6.44 -14.18 -10.92
C ASP A 166 -6.84 -13.08 -9.94
N ALA A 167 -7.53 -12.08 -10.45
CA ALA A 167 -8.06 -11.01 -9.63
C ALA A 167 -9.23 -11.50 -8.79
N ASP A 168 -9.19 -11.24 -7.49
CA ASP A 168 -10.33 -11.45 -6.62
C ASP A 168 -11.37 -10.34 -6.86
N PRO A 169 -12.58 -10.67 -7.38
CA PRO A 169 -13.59 -9.67 -7.72
C PRO A 169 -14.17 -8.96 -6.48
N THR A 170 -13.98 -9.50 -5.29
CA THR A 170 -14.44 -8.89 -4.04
C THR A 170 -13.49 -7.84 -3.49
N VAL A 171 -12.27 -7.74 -4.05
CA VAL A 171 -11.30 -6.71 -3.69
C VAL A 171 -11.68 -5.39 -4.37
N ILE A 172 -11.96 -4.38 -3.57
CA ILE A 172 -12.23 -3.02 -4.06
C ILE A 172 -10.92 -2.31 -4.30
N HIS A 173 -10.75 -1.76 -5.48
CA HIS A 173 -9.53 -1.04 -5.86
C HIS A 173 -9.82 0.45 -6.07
N ILE A 174 -9.14 1.31 -5.33
CA ILE A 174 -9.15 2.77 -5.47
C ILE A 174 -7.81 3.16 -6.09
N HIS A 175 -7.84 3.82 -7.26
CA HIS A 175 -6.61 4.09 -8.01
C HIS A 175 -6.60 5.49 -8.60
N GLY A 176 -5.42 6.12 -8.65
CA GLY A 176 -5.23 7.43 -9.23
C GLY A 176 -4.89 7.38 -10.73
N ASP A 177 -5.49 8.23 -11.54
CA ASP A 177 -5.23 8.28 -12.98
C ASP A 177 -3.85 8.86 -13.34
N ALA A 178 -3.19 9.54 -12.39
CA ALA A 178 -1.84 10.07 -12.51
C ALA A 178 -0.78 9.23 -11.75
N ASP A 179 -1.08 7.96 -11.45
CA ASP A 179 -0.13 7.05 -10.82
C ASP A 179 0.94 6.61 -11.83
N GLU A 180 2.19 7.05 -11.62
CA GLU A 180 3.32 6.71 -12.48
C GLU A 180 4.01 5.40 -12.05
N VAL A 181 3.78 4.91 -10.82
CA VAL A 181 4.33 3.64 -10.33
C VAL A 181 3.57 2.48 -10.91
N PHE A 182 2.24 2.50 -10.77
CA PHE A 182 1.31 1.55 -11.40
C PHE A 182 0.38 2.32 -12.35
N PRO A 183 0.78 2.54 -13.61
CA PRO A 183 -0.01 3.35 -14.55
C PRO A 183 -1.43 2.80 -14.74
N ILE A 184 -2.42 3.70 -14.69
CA ILE A 184 -3.85 3.37 -14.77
C ILE A 184 -4.21 2.49 -15.98
N LYS A 185 -3.48 2.61 -17.09
CA LYS A 185 -3.67 1.79 -18.29
C LYS A 185 -3.47 0.29 -18.08
N ASN A 186 -2.77 -0.10 -17.01
CA ASN A 186 -2.53 -1.50 -16.63
C ASN A 186 -3.57 -1.99 -15.60
N ILE A 187 -4.32 -1.09 -14.98
CA ILE A 187 -5.23 -1.39 -13.88
C ILE A 187 -6.64 -1.65 -14.42
N GLN A 188 -7.26 -2.71 -13.93
CA GLN A 188 -8.61 -3.08 -14.31
C GLN A 188 -9.59 -2.94 -13.14
N ASN A 189 -10.83 -2.57 -13.46
CA ASN A 189 -11.94 -2.54 -12.50
C ASN A 189 -11.60 -1.82 -11.18
N CYS A 190 -11.30 -0.52 -11.26
CA CYS A 190 -11.00 0.32 -10.11
C CYS A 190 -11.91 1.55 -10.03
N ILE A 191 -12.02 2.12 -8.83
CA ILE A 191 -12.59 3.44 -8.60
C ILE A 191 -11.48 4.45 -8.89
N VAL A 192 -11.67 5.26 -9.94
CA VAL A 192 -10.65 6.21 -10.39
C VAL A 192 -10.74 7.50 -9.57
N VAL A 193 -9.60 7.96 -9.05
CA VAL A 193 -9.44 9.25 -8.37
C VAL A 193 -8.68 10.19 -9.28
N LYS A 194 -9.37 11.22 -9.80
CA LYS A 194 -8.80 12.18 -10.76
C LYS A 194 -7.61 12.96 -10.16
N GLY A 195 -6.50 12.98 -10.90
CA GLY A 195 -5.25 13.61 -10.48
C GLY A 195 -4.63 12.92 -9.24
N GLY A 196 -5.03 11.69 -8.93
CA GLY A 196 -4.40 10.87 -7.91
C GLY A 196 -3.07 10.31 -8.40
N THR A 197 -2.00 10.55 -7.66
CA THR A 197 -0.68 9.96 -7.89
C THR A 197 -0.49 8.73 -7.01
N HIS A 198 0.67 8.05 -7.12
CA HIS A 198 0.98 6.90 -6.27
C HIS A 198 0.86 7.19 -4.76
N ILE A 199 1.15 8.43 -4.37
CA ILE A 199 1.05 8.89 -3.00
C ILE A 199 -0.29 9.59 -2.69
N MET A 200 -1.37 9.21 -3.39
CA MET A 200 -2.68 9.87 -3.22
C MET A 200 -3.26 9.71 -1.82
N ILE A 201 -2.83 8.72 -1.05
CA ILE A 201 -3.18 8.60 0.37
C ILE A 201 -2.84 9.89 1.15
N LEU A 202 -1.77 10.60 0.76
CA LEU A 202 -1.34 11.86 1.34
C LEU A 202 -1.97 13.07 0.65
N SER A 203 -2.06 13.05 -0.69
CA SER A 203 -2.48 14.23 -1.49
C SER A 203 -3.99 14.31 -1.69
N LYS A 204 -4.70 13.17 -1.71
CA LYS A 204 -6.15 13.06 -1.90
C LYS A 204 -6.89 12.60 -0.63
N PHE A 205 -6.31 12.81 0.54
CA PHE A 205 -6.89 12.35 1.81
C PHE A 205 -8.33 12.86 2.02
N ARG A 206 -8.68 14.08 1.56
CA ARG A 206 -10.05 14.62 1.67
C ARG A 206 -11.05 13.76 0.89
N TRP A 207 -10.71 13.39 -0.34
CA TRP A 207 -11.52 12.48 -1.14
C TRP A 207 -11.65 11.10 -0.48
N ILE A 208 -10.55 10.58 0.08
CA ILE A 208 -10.54 9.30 0.77
C ILE A 208 -11.42 9.37 2.02
N ASN A 209 -11.29 10.40 2.85
CA ASN A 209 -12.10 10.59 4.06
C ASN A 209 -13.61 10.69 3.76
N GLU A 210 -13.97 11.30 2.62
CA GLU A 210 -15.35 11.39 2.19
C GLU A 210 -15.90 10.06 1.65
N ASN A 211 -15.10 9.33 0.88
CA ASN A 211 -15.61 8.20 0.09
C ASN A 211 -15.29 6.83 0.70
N LEU A 212 -14.20 6.67 1.46
CA LEU A 212 -13.85 5.39 2.08
C LEU A 212 -14.96 4.88 3.04
N PRO A 213 -15.58 5.71 3.90
CA PRO A 213 -16.72 5.27 4.71
C PRO A 213 -17.89 4.74 3.86
N LYS A 214 -18.25 5.45 2.79
CA LYS A 214 -19.32 5.06 1.87
C LYS A 214 -19.02 3.71 1.20
N ILE A 215 -17.77 3.53 0.74
CA ILE A 215 -17.31 2.28 0.14
C ILE A 215 -17.41 1.11 1.14
N ILE A 216 -17.01 1.33 2.39
CA ILE A 216 -17.12 0.32 3.44
C ILE A 216 -18.58 -0.06 3.71
N LEU A 217 -19.49 0.91 3.70
CA LEU A 217 -20.92 0.73 3.98
C LEU A 217 -21.74 0.30 2.73
N ASN A 218 -21.13 0.11 1.55
CA ASN A 218 -21.82 -0.16 0.27
C ASN A 218 -22.71 0.99 -0.23
N GLU A 219 -22.41 2.22 0.14
CA GLU A 219 -23.11 3.40 -0.38
C GLU A 219 -22.53 3.82 -1.74
N THR A 220 -23.34 4.57 -2.51
CA THR A 220 -22.93 5.03 -3.84
C THR A 220 -21.82 6.08 -3.71
N VAL A 221 -20.70 5.85 -4.39
CA VAL A 221 -19.59 6.80 -4.50
C VAL A 221 -19.83 7.67 -5.75
N LYS A 222 -19.81 9.00 -5.57
CA LYS A 222 -19.80 9.91 -6.71
C LYS A 222 -18.43 9.84 -7.38
N THR A 223 -18.37 9.27 -8.58
CA THR A 223 -17.21 9.42 -9.47
C THR A 223 -17.17 10.86 -9.96
N THR A 224 -16.16 11.62 -9.58
CA THR A 224 -15.91 12.98 -10.07
C THR A 224 -15.01 12.95 -11.29
#